data_febab74dbff438db4d6aa6c5d156ea4b
#
_entry.id   febab74dbff438db4d6aa6c5d156ea4b
#
_cell.length_a   1.000
_cell.length_b   1.000
_cell.length_c   1.000
_cell.angle_alpha   90.00
_cell.angle_beta   90.00
_cell.angle_gamma   90.00
#
_symmetry.space_group_name_H-M   'P 1'
#
loop_
_entity.id
_entity.type
_entity.pdbx_description
1 polymer ?
#
loop_
_entity_poly.entity_id
_entity_poly.type
_entity_poly.pdbx_seq_one_letter_code
_entity_poly.pdbx_strand_id
1 'polypeptide(L)'
;MNAIELDKVTLSVGGRTVLAGIGLAIAEGEFVGVLGPNGSGKTTLVRSLLGLLRPDSGTIAVLGKPVTRGNAEIGYLPQVRSAMPAASLTGRDVLTASIGGHRWGVPVASAAARRDIDRALDAVGASPLADRPVSDMSGGERQRLLIAQALIGNPRLLLLDEPLIGLDPYQQQVVVDLVRRLSRDLQLTVLFTAHELNQVLGAVDRILYLGRGEAALGTVAEVVRPEVLSRLYGAPIEVVRVDGHIFVMSHGQDIERDHSHEPDRPHDHSGHPHVGHGHDHA
;
A
#
# COMPACT_ATOMS: atom_id res chain seq x y z
N MET A 1 1.87 -7.65 -23.28
CA MET A 1 1.50 -8.86 -22.52
C MET A 1 0.84 -8.39 -21.24
N ASN A 2 -0.07 -9.19 -20.60
CA ASN A 2 -0.69 -8.77 -19.34
C ASN A 2 0.19 -9.16 -18.14
N ALA A 3 0.45 -8.21 -17.26
CA ALA A 3 1.14 -8.47 -15.98
C ALA A 3 0.19 -9.04 -14.93
N ILE A 4 -1.08 -8.61 -14.95
CA ILE A 4 -2.12 -9.11 -14.07
C ILE A 4 -3.37 -9.37 -14.89
N GLU A 5 -3.99 -10.52 -14.68
CA GLU A 5 -5.21 -10.92 -15.36
C GLU A 5 -6.15 -11.61 -14.36
N LEU A 6 -7.35 -11.07 -14.20
CA LEU A 6 -8.41 -11.62 -13.39
C LEU A 6 -9.59 -11.99 -14.32
N ASP A 7 -10.10 -13.21 -14.20
CA ASP A 7 -11.30 -13.65 -14.89
C ASP A 7 -12.36 -14.12 -13.89
N LYS A 8 -13.43 -13.34 -13.76
CA LYS A 8 -14.59 -13.58 -12.87
C LYS A 8 -14.21 -13.95 -11.43
N VAL A 9 -13.21 -13.26 -10.90
CA VAL A 9 -12.63 -13.53 -9.58
C VAL A 9 -13.55 -13.07 -8.47
N THR A 10 -13.88 -13.98 -7.56
CA THR A 10 -14.54 -13.67 -6.29
C THR A 10 -13.59 -13.95 -5.13
N LEU A 11 -13.47 -12.97 -4.23
CA LEU A 11 -12.62 -13.05 -3.04
C LEU A 11 -13.44 -12.80 -1.78
N SER A 12 -13.26 -13.69 -0.78
CA SER A 12 -13.89 -13.52 0.54
C SER A 12 -12.84 -13.52 1.66
N VAL A 13 -13.17 -12.85 2.75
CA VAL A 13 -12.39 -12.82 3.99
C VAL A 13 -13.32 -13.02 5.17
N GLY A 14 -13.05 -14.02 6.01
CA GLY A 14 -13.88 -14.34 7.17
C GLY A 14 -15.33 -14.68 6.81
N GLY A 15 -15.56 -15.33 5.67
CA GLY A 15 -16.90 -15.69 5.19
C GLY A 15 -17.69 -14.55 4.54
N ARG A 16 -17.12 -13.34 4.45
CA ARG A 16 -17.74 -12.20 3.79
C ARG A 16 -17.11 -11.96 2.41
N THR A 17 -17.91 -11.92 1.36
CA THR A 17 -17.45 -11.56 0.03
C THR A 17 -16.99 -10.09 0.00
N VAL A 18 -15.77 -9.86 -0.45
CA VAL A 18 -15.13 -8.55 -0.54
C VAL A 18 -15.08 -8.06 -1.98
N LEU A 19 -14.78 -8.96 -2.94
CA LEU A 19 -14.82 -8.69 -4.38
C LEU A 19 -15.64 -9.80 -5.05
N ALA A 20 -16.54 -9.46 -5.98
CA ALA A 20 -17.47 -10.38 -6.59
C ALA A 20 -17.39 -10.37 -8.11
N GLY A 21 -16.93 -11.48 -8.73
CA GLY A 21 -16.94 -11.66 -10.17
C GLY A 21 -16.06 -10.67 -10.95
N ILE A 22 -14.97 -10.20 -10.36
CA ILE A 22 -14.10 -9.16 -10.96
C ILE A 22 -13.35 -9.73 -12.17
N GLY A 23 -13.45 -9.01 -13.31
CA GLY A 23 -12.67 -9.25 -14.52
C GLY A 23 -11.90 -8.00 -14.91
N LEU A 24 -10.57 -8.10 -15.02
CA LEU A 24 -9.72 -7.00 -15.44
C LEU A 24 -8.36 -7.49 -15.97
N ALA A 25 -7.69 -6.65 -16.74
CA ALA A 25 -6.32 -6.88 -17.22
C ALA A 25 -5.48 -5.62 -17.07
N ILE A 26 -4.26 -5.78 -16.55
CA ILE A 26 -3.24 -4.74 -16.42
C ILE A 26 -2.06 -5.16 -17.28
N ALA A 27 -1.63 -4.30 -18.20
CA ALA A 27 -0.52 -4.58 -19.09
C ALA A 27 0.83 -4.47 -18.37
N GLU A 28 1.86 -5.12 -18.93
CA GLU A 28 3.23 -4.94 -18.45
C GLU A 28 3.70 -3.50 -18.64
N GLY A 29 4.42 -2.96 -17.64
CA GLY A 29 4.93 -1.60 -17.61
C GLY A 29 3.91 -0.53 -17.21
N GLU A 30 2.63 -0.87 -16.97
CA GLU A 30 1.64 0.09 -16.48
C GLU A 30 1.87 0.44 -14.99
N PHE A 31 1.67 1.69 -14.66
CA PHE A 31 1.54 2.14 -13.28
C PHE A 31 0.06 2.36 -12.94
N VAL A 32 -0.50 1.47 -12.14
CA VAL A 32 -1.91 1.48 -11.76
C VAL A 32 -2.08 1.87 -10.28
N GLY A 33 -2.83 2.94 -10.03
CA GLY A 33 -3.27 3.34 -8.70
C GLY A 33 -4.52 2.53 -8.28
N VAL A 34 -4.48 1.87 -7.12
CA VAL A 34 -5.63 1.14 -6.55
C VAL A 34 -6.27 1.98 -5.48
N LEU A 35 -7.50 2.39 -5.73
CA LEU A 35 -8.27 3.32 -4.89
C LEU A 35 -9.56 2.66 -4.38
N GLY A 36 -10.18 3.29 -3.42
CA GLY A 36 -11.45 2.87 -2.85
C GLY A 36 -11.49 3.02 -1.33
N PRO A 37 -12.69 3.04 -0.74
CA PRO A 37 -12.87 3.22 0.70
C PRO A 37 -12.21 2.11 1.51
N ASN A 38 -12.11 2.32 2.84
CA ASN A 38 -11.62 1.29 3.74
C ASN A 38 -12.52 0.04 3.67
N GLY A 39 -11.89 -1.12 3.63
CA GLY A 39 -12.61 -2.39 3.48
C GLY A 39 -13.09 -2.71 2.06
N SER A 40 -12.78 -1.89 1.05
CA SER A 40 -13.16 -2.15 -0.35
C SER A 40 -12.44 -3.34 -1.00
N GLY A 41 -11.40 -3.88 -0.35
CA GLY A 41 -10.69 -5.06 -0.83
C GLY A 41 -9.31 -4.80 -1.43
N LYS A 42 -8.73 -3.59 -1.29
CA LYS A 42 -7.39 -3.25 -1.81
C LYS A 42 -6.33 -4.27 -1.35
N THR A 43 -6.13 -4.42 -0.03
CA THR A 43 -5.19 -5.39 0.54
C THR A 43 -5.59 -6.84 0.24
N THR A 44 -6.89 -7.15 0.13
CA THR A 44 -7.39 -8.48 -0.23
C THR A 44 -6.97 -8.85 -1.65
N LEU A 45 -7.12 -7.92 -2.59
CA LEU A 45 -6.64 -8.06 -3.96
C LEU A 45 -5.11 -8.28 -3.99
N VAL A 46 -4.34 -7.42 -3.30
CA VAL A 46 -2.87 -7.57 -3.22
C VAL A 46 -2.48 -8.95 -2.68
N ARG A 47 -3.12 -9.42 -1.60
CA ARG A 47 -2.87 -10.76 -1.05
C ARG A 47 -3.21 -11.88 -2.02
N SER A 48 -4.25 -11.73 -2.82
CA SER A 48 -4.60 -12.73 -3.83
C SER A 48 -3.56 -12.80 -4.95
N LEU A 49 -3.02 -11.66 -5.40
CA LEU A 49 -1.94 -11.58 -6.39
C LEU A 49 -0.63 -12.19 -5.88
N LEU A 50 -0.39 -12.15 -4.57
CA LEU A 50 0.76 -12.78 -3.90
C LEU A 50 0.57 -14.29 -3.66
N GLY A 51 -0.61 -14.85 -3.96
CA GLY A 51 -0.95 -16.25 -3.66
C GLY A 51 -1.16 -16.52 -2.15
N LEU A 52 -1.36 -15.47 -1.35
CA LEU A 52 -1.63 -15.57 0.09
C LEU A 52 -3.12 -15.79 0.38
N LEU A 53 -3.97 -15.47 -0.58
CA LEU A 53 -5.42 -15.71 -0.55
C LEU A 53 -5.84 -16.37 -1.86
N ARG A 54 -6.55 -17.50 -1.76
CA ARG A 54 -7.11 -18.17 -2.94
C ARG A 54 -8.48 -17.56 -3.28
N PRO A 55 -8.81 -17.39 -4.57
CA PRO A 55 -10.14 -16.98 -4.95
C PRO A 55 -11.17 -18.09 -4.66
N ASP A 56 -12.38 -17.69 -4.28
CA ASP A 56 -13.51 -18.59 -4.12
C ASP A 56 -14.01 -19.11 -5.48
N SER A 57 -13.91 -18.23 -6.51
CA SER A 57 -14.21 -18.57 -7.91
C SER A 57 -13.39 -17.70 -8.86
N GLY A 58 -13.34 -18.11 -10.11
CA GLY A 58 -12.56 -17.44 -11.15
C GLY A 58 -11.07 -17.80 -11.14
N THR A 59 -10.29 -17.14 -11.97
CA THR A 59 -8.86 -17.39 -12.10
C THR A 59 -8.04 -16.11 -12.06
N ILE A 60 -6.84 -16.20 -11.47
CA ILE A 60 -5.87 -15.12 -11.39
C ILE A 60 -4.58 -15.59 -12.06
N ALA A 61 -4.09 -14.80 -13.01
CA ALA A 61 -2.76 -14.97 -13.58
C ALA A 61 -1.90 -13.73 -13.32
N VAL A 62 -0.63 -13.97 -12.99
CA VAL A 62 0.37 -12.91 -12.81
C VAL A 62 1.58 -13.24 -13.68
N LEU A 63 1.99 -12.26 -14.51
CA LEU A 63 3.06 -12.40 -15.50
C LEU A 63 2.87 -13.63 -16.40
N GLY A 64 1.61 -13.86 -16.83
CA GLY A 64 1.21 -14.97 -17.70
C GLY A 64 1.19 -16.35 -17.05
N LYS A 65 1.37 -16.45 -15.73
CA LYS A 65 1.38 -17.71 -14.96
C LYS A 65 0.26 -17.71 -13.92
N PRO A 66 -0.33 -18.87 -13.59
CA PRO A 66 -1.20 -18.98 -12.42
C PRO A 66 -0.48 -18.50 -11.16
N VAL A 67 -1.21 -17.83 -10.27
CA VAL A 67 -0.64 -17.29 -9.04
C VAL A 67 -0.07 -18.39 -8.16
N THR A 68 1.18 -18.20 -7.73
CA THR A 68 1.86 -19.07 -6.77
C THR A 68 2.47 -18.23 -5.66
N ARG A 69 2.45 -18.76 -4.44
CA ARG A 69 3.10 -18.11 -3.30
C ARG A 69 4.62 -18.07 -3.48
N GLY A 70 5.24 -16.92 -3.16
CA GLY A 70 6.69 -16.78 -3.21
C GLY A 70 7.25 -16.58 -4.62
N ASN A 71 6.48 -16.00 -5.53
CA ASN A 71 6.98 -15.63 -6.86
C ASN A 71 8.05 -14.55 -6.76
N ALA A 72 9.29 -14.88 -7.12
CA ALA A 72 10.44 -13.97 -7.07
C ALA A 72 10.36 -12.81 -8.09
N GLU A 73 9.47 -12.90 -9.09
CA GLU A 73 9.25 -11.83 -10.06
C GLU A 73 8.33 -10.72 -9.51
N ILE A 74 7.84 -10.87 -8.26
CA ILE A 74 6.97 -9.89 -7.57
C ILE A 74 7.73 -9.28 -6.40
N GLY A 75 7.95 -7.97 -6.45
CA GLY A 75 8.36 -7.17 -5.29
C GLY A 75 7.14 -6.73 -4.49
N TYR A 76 7.19 -6.83 -3.18
CA TYR A 76 6.07 -6.47 -2.33
C TYR A 76 6.50 -5.60 -1.15
N LEU A 77 5.84 -4.47 -0.99
CA LEU A 77 5.91 -3.64 0.19
C LEU A 77 4.56 -3.74 0.92
N PRO A 78 4.53 -4.41 2.08
CA PRO A 78 3.32 -4.54 2.89
C PRO A 78 2.97 -3.23 3.58
N GLN A 79 1.69 -3.07 3.93
CA GLN A 79 1.25 -2.01 4.83
C GLN A 79 1.96 -2.16 6.18
N VAL A 80 2.89 -1.25 6.48
CA VAL A 80 3.66 -1.26 7.73
C VAL A 80 2.88 -0.47 8.78
N ARG A 81 2.21 -1.16 9.69
CA ARG A 81 1.49 -0.54 10.83
C ARG A 81 2.32 -0.47 12.11
N SER A 82 3.48 -1.11 12.15
CA SER A 82 4.31 -1.18 13.36
C SER A 82 5.66 -0.49 13.11
N ALA A 83 6.15 0.20 14.14
CA ALA A 83 7.52 0.69 14.13
C ALA A 83 8.46 -0.48 13.83
N MET A 84 9.39 -0.28 12.90
CA MET A 84 10.51 -1.22 12.75
C MET A 84 11.15 -1.42 14.13
N PRO A 85 11.55 -2.64 14.50
CA PRO A 85 12.20 -2.87 15.79
C PRO A 85 13.29 -1.83 15.99
N ALA A 86 13.30 -1.20 17.15
CA ALA A 86 14.31 -0.21 17.56
C ALA A 86 15.69 -0.85 17.83
N ALA A 87 16.00 -1.92 17.11
CA ALA A 87 17.31 -2.54 17.11
C ALA A 87 18.28 -1.64 16.36
N SER A 88 19.53 -1.64 16.76
CA SER A 88 20.67 -0.96 16.11
C SER A 88 21.00 -1.52 14.72
N LEU A 89 19.98 -1.99 13.99
CA LEU A 89 20.12 -2.52 12.63
C LEU A 89 20.36 -1.38 11.65
N THR A 90 21.33 -1.56 10.80
CA THR A 90 21.57 -0.64 9.69
C THR A 90 20.62 -0.91 8.53
N GLY A 91 20.52 0.05 7.60
CA GLY A 91 19.75 -0.15 6.36
C GLY A 91 20.18 -1.43 5.62
N ARG A 92 21.47 -1.70 5.55
CA ARG A 92 22.04 -2.90 4.91
C ARG A 92 21.64 -4.18 5.64
N ASP A 93 21.61 -4.17 6.98
CA ASP A 93 21.18 -5.34 7.77
C ASP A 93 19.73 -5.71 7.46
N VAL A 94 18.84 -4.71 7.39
CA VAL A 94 17.43 -4.92 7.06
C VAL A 94 17.27 -5.54 5.67
N LEU A 95 17.99 -5.01 4.67
CA LEU A 95 17.94 -5.55 3.31
C LEU A 95 18.56 -6.96 3.23
N THR A 96 19.62 -7.21 3.97
CA THR A 96 20.29 -8.54 4.01
C THR A 96 19.35 -9.59 4.65
N ALA A 97 18.66 -9.22 5.72
CA ALA A 97 17.70 -10.11 6.39
C ALA A 97 16.54 -10.53 5.46
N SER A 98 16.14 -9.67 4.52
CA SER A 98 15.06 -9.99 3.57
C SER A 98 15.44 -11.04 2.53
N ILE A 99 16.72 -11.16 2.18
CA ILE A 99 17.21 -12.13 1.19
C ILE A 99 17.32 -13.55 1.78
N GLY A 100 17.62 -13.65 3.09
CA GLY A 100 17.94 -14.91 3.76
C GLY A 100 16.82 -15.50 4.64
N GLY A 101 15.63 -14.92 4.67
CA GLY A 101 14.58 -15.23 5.63
C GLY A 101 14.09 -16.69 5.69
N HIS A 102 14.48 -17.55 4.76
CA HIS A 102 14.17 -18.99 4.76
C HIS A 102 15.37 -19.86 5.24
N ARG A 103 16.52 -19.27 5.55
CA ARG A 103 17.73 -19.98 5.99
C ARG A 103 17.99 -19.72 7.47
N TRP A 104 18.10 -20.80 8.24
CA TRP A 104 18.56 -20.74 9.63
C TRP A 104 20.08 -20.48 9.67
N GLY A 105 20.53 -19.51 10.45
CA GLY A 105 21.93 -19.16 10.65
C GLY A 105 22.21 -17.66 10.54
N VAL A 106 23.48 -17.29 10.67
CA VAL A 106 23.91 -15.90 10.46
C VAL A 106 23.75 -15.57 8.98
N PRO A 107 22.99 -14.52 8.60
CA PRO A 107 22.79 -14.17 7.21
C PRO A 107 24.08 -13.60 6.63
N VAL A 108 24.94 -14.47 6.09
CA VAL A 108 26.10 -14.04 5.30
C VAL A 108 25.63 -13.84 3.86
N ALA A 109 25.50 -12.57 3.47
CA ALA A 109 25.13 -12.23 2.11
C ALA A 109 26.22 -12.69 1.14
N SER A 110 25.85 -13.47 0.12
CA SER A 110 26.75 -13.81 -0.98
C SER A 110 27.17 -12.54 -1.73
N ALA A 111 28.28 -12.62 -2.51
CA ALA A 111 28.69 -11.49 -3.34
C ALA A 111 27.59 -11.05 -4.34
N ALA A 112 26.75 -11.97 -4.82
CA ALA A 112 25.62 -11.66 -5.67
C ALA A 112 24.53 -10.89 -4.89
N ALA A 113 24.18 -11.37 -3.69
CA ALA A 113 23.21 -10.71 -2.83
C ALA A 113 23.63 -9.29 -2.43
N ARG A 114 24.93 -9.08 -2.15
CA ARG A 114 25.46 -7.72 -1.87
C ARG A 114 25.29 -6.79 -3.07
N ARG A 115 25.63 -7.25 -4.28
CA ARG A 115 25.41 -6.46 -5.50
C ARG A 115 23.94 -6.12 -5.74
N ASP A 116 23.03 -7.05 -5.42
CA ASP A 116 21.59 -6.80 -5.55
C ASP A 116 21.11 -5.75 -4.56
N ILE A 117 21.61 -5.79 -3.31
CA ILE A 117 21.33 -4.77 -2.29
C ILE A 117 21.87 -3.41 -2.74
N ASP A 118 23.13 -3.33 -3.16
CA ASP A 118 23.75 -2.07 -3.57
C ASP A 118 22.98 -1.46 -4.75
N ARG A 119 22.61 -2.25 -5.74
CA ARG A 119 21.80 -1.81 -6.89
C ARG A 119 20.41 -1.31 -6.45
N ALA A 120 19.74 -2.01 -5.54
CA ALA A 120 18.44 -1.59 -5.03
C ALA A 120 18.53 -0.27 -4.25
N LEU A 121 19.57 -0.10 -3.42
CA LEU A 121 19.84 1.15 -2.70
C LEU A 121 20.12 2.31 -3.66
N ASP A 122 20.94 2.10 -4.68
CA ASP A 122 21.26 3.11 -5.70
C ASP A 122 20.00 3.54 -6.47
N ALA A 123 19.16 2.59 -6.88
CA ALA A 123 17.95 2.85 -7.62
C ALA A 123 16.98 3.80 -6.88
N VAL A 124 16.90 3.69 -5.55
CA VAL A 124 16.05 4.56 -4.72
C VAL A 124 16.80 5.77 -4.13
N GLY A 125 18.08 5.96 -4.45
CA GLY A 125 18.93 7.03 -3.88
C GLY A 125 19.13 6.88 -2.37
N ALA A 126 19.22 5.65 -1.88
CA ALA A 126 19.39 5.33 -0.45
C ALA A 126 20.78 4.76 -0.11
N SER A 127 21.75 4.79 -1.02
CA SER A 127 23.12 4.32 -0.77
C SER A 127 23.78 4.97 0.46
N PRO A 128 23.59 6.29 0.73
CA PRO A 128 24.10 6.91 1.96
C PRO A 128 23.47 6.39 3.26
N LEU A 129 22.32 5.71 3.16
CA LEU A 129 21.58 5.17 4.29
C LEU A 129 21.99 3.74 4.64
N ALA A 130 22.81 3.09 3.80
CA ALA A 130 23.14 1.68 3.93
C ALA A 130 23.70 1.33 5.33
N ASP A 131 24.61 2.14 5.84
CA ASP A 131 25.32 1.89 7.09
C ASP A 131 24.77 2.72 8.28
N ARG A 132 23.69 3.49 8.08
CA ARG A 132 23.01 4.23 9.16
C ARG A 132 22.04 3.33 9.92
N PRO A 133 21.92 3.48 11.25
CA PRO A 133 20.86 2.84 12.03
C PRO A 133 19.48 3.26 11.52
N VAL A 134 18.56 2.29 11.37
CA VAL A 134 17.19 2.58 10.91
C VAL A 134 16.43 3.45 11.90
N SER A 135 16.77 3.39 13.21
CA SER A 135 16.22 4.28 14.25
C SER A 135 16.44 5.76 13.94
N ASP A 136 17.57 6.09 13.30
CA ASP A 136 18.01 7.47 13.05
C ASP A 136 17.51 8.01 11.69
N MET A 137 16.73 7.21 10.96
CA MET A 137 16.18 7.59 9.67
C MET A 137 14.84 8.32 9.82
N SER A 138 14.62 9.32 8.98
CA SER A 138 13.30 9.95 8.80
C SER A 138 12.28 8.96 8.21
N GLY A 139 10.98 9.29 8.26
CA GLY A 139 9.92 8.49 7.65
C GLY A 139 10.15 8.24 6.16
N GLY A 140 10.51 9.30 5.41
CA GLY A 140 10.79 9.20 3.98
C GLY A 140 12.07 8.40 3.66
N GLU A 141 13.10 8.46 4.50
CA GLU A 141 14.30 7.63 4.36
C GLU A 141 13.99 6.15 4.59
N ARG A 142 13.21 5.83 5.63
CA ARG A 142 12.73 4.47 5.89
C ARG A 142 11.87 3.96 4.74
N GLN A 143 11.00 4.80 4.20
CA GLN A 143 10.16 4.41 3.07
C GLN A 143 10.97 4.08 1.83
N ARG A 144 12.01 4.86 1.52
CA ARG A 144 12.96 4.53 0.43
C ARG A 144 13.66 3.21 0.67
N LEU A 145 14.08 2.93 1.90
CA LEU A 145 14.69 1.64 2.26
C LEU A 145 13.73 0.46 2.04
N LEU A 146 12.45 0.62 2.40
CA LEU A 146 11.42 -0.40 2.19
C LEU A 146 11.13 -0.62 0.69
N ILE A 147 11.17 0.44 -0.12
CA ILE A 147 11.05 0.31 -1.58
C ILE A 147 12.28 -0.42 -2.14
N ALA A 148 13.51 -0.09 -1.68
CA ALA A 148 14.71 -0.83 -2.05
C ALA A 148 14.59 -2.32 -1.74
N GLN A 149 14.07 -2.66 -0.56
CA GLN A 149 13.78 -4.04 -0.17
C GLN A 149 12.88 -4.76 -1.18
N ALA A 150 11.81 -4.10 -1.62
CA ALA A 150 10.89 -4.65 -2.60
C ALA A 150 11.50 -4.80 -4.02
N LEU A 151 12.58 -4.08 -4.32
CA LEU A 151 13.31 -4.16 -5.61
C LEU A 151 14.38 -5.27 -5.65
N ILE A 152 14.72 -5.86 -4.50
CA ILE A 152 15.71 -6.95 -4.46
C ILE A 152 15.20 -8.13 -5.31
N GLY A 153 16.10 -8.72 -6.10
CA GLY A 153 15.77 -9.83 -6.99
C GLY A 153 15.25 -9.41 -8.37
N ASN A 154 15.22 -8.10 -8.68
CA ASN A 154 14.78 -7.53 -9.96
C ASN A 154 13.36 -7.97 -10.34
N PRO A 155 12.34 -7.61 -9.56
CA PRO A 155 10.96 -7.95 -9.89
C PRO A 155 10.52 -7.33 -11.21
N ARG A 156 9.50 -7.90 -11.83
CA ARG A 156 8.79 -7.33 -13.00
C ARG A 156 7.48 -6.67 -12.60
N LEU A 157 6.94 -7.06 -11.44
CA LEU A 157 5.74 -6.49 -10.83
C LEU A 157 6.06 -6.00 -9.42
N LEU A 158 5.71 -4.76 -9.12
CA LEU A 158 5.87 -4.13 -7.81
C LEU A 158 4.49 -3.86 -7.20
N LEU A 159 4.21 -4.49 -6.07
CA LEU A 159 2.97 -4.32 -5.30
C LEU A 159 3.29 -3.47 -4.06
N LEU A 160 2.72 -2.27 -3.97
CA LEU A 160 2.93 -1.34 -2.86
C LEU A 160 1.61 -1.14 -2.12
N ASP A 161 1.50 -1.69 -0.91
CA ASP A 161 0.27 -1.63 -0.13
C ASP A 161 0.34 -0.46 0.87
N GLU A 162 -0.37 0.64 0.52
CA GLU A 162 -0.45 1.90 1.27
C GLU A 162 0.92 2.51 1.64
N PRO A 163 1.82 2.71 0.67
CA PRO A 163 3.19 3.12 0.93
C PRO A 163 3.34 4.58 1.42
N LEU A 164 2.28 5.36 1.45
CA LEU A 164 2.29 6.77 1.83
C LEU A 164 1.84 7.02 3.28
N ILE A 165 1.42 5.97 3.99
CA ILE A 165 0.93 6.11 5.38
C ILE A 165 2.02 6.68 6.29
N GLY A 166 1.65 7.69 7.08
CA GLY A 166 2.53 8.31 8.09
C GLY A 166 3.58 9.25 7.52
N LEU A 167 3.52 9.57 6.24
CA LEU A 167 4.36 10.56 5.58
C LEU A 167 3.62 11.89 5.47
N ASP A 168 4.34 13.01 5.64
CA ASP A 168 3.81 14.33 5.31
C ASP A 168 3.60 14.50 3.79
N PRO A 169 2.79 15.47 3.34
CA PRO A 169 2.45 15.64 1.92
C PRO A 169 3.68 15.80 1.00
N TYR A 170 4.73 16.46 1.46
CA TYR A 170 5.96 16.61 0.67
C TYR A 170 6.65 15.25 0.47
N GLN A 171 6.80 14.48 1.54
CA GLN A 171 7.41 13.15 1.47
C GLN A 171 6.56 12.18 0.64
N GLN A 172 5.24 12.28 0.70
CA GLN A 172 4.33 11.50 -0.14
C GLN A 172 4.62 11.74 -1.62
N GLN A 173 4.73 13.01 -2.05
CA GLN A 173 5.05 13.35 -3.43
C GLN A 173 6.42 12.82 -3.85
N VAL A 174 7.45 12.96 -3.00
CA VAL A 174 8.79 12.42 -3.26
C VAL A 174 8.76 10.90 -3.49
N VAL A 175 7.96 10.16 -2.70
CA VAL A 175 7.81 8.71 -2.85
C VAL A 175 7.08 8.36 -4.15
N VAL A 176 6.01 9.06 -4.48
CA VAL A 176 5.25 8.82 -5.72
C VAL A 176 6.13 9.08 -6.95
N ASP A 177 6.87 10.19 -6.97
CA ASP A 177 7.79 10.53 -8.07
C ASP A 177 8.92 9.50 -8.20
N LEU A 178 9.45 9.03 -7.07
CA LEU A 178 10.43 7.95 -7.04
C LEU A 178 9.88 6.68 -7.69
N VAL A 179 8.70 6.23 -7.28
CA VAL A 179 8.09 5.00 -7.82
C VAL A 179 7.78 5.16 -9.31
N ARG A 180 7.29 6.36 -9.73
CA ARG A 180 7.06 6.63 -11.16
C ARG A 180 8.34 6.57 -11.98
N ARG A 181 9.44 7.13 -11.48
CA ARG A 181 10.75 7.03 -12.13
C ARG A 181 11.20 5.57 -12.22
N LEU A 182 11.13 4.81 -11.11
CA LEU A 182 11.49 3.39 -11.08
C LEU A 182 10.68 2.56 -12.07
N SER A 183 9.37 2.80 -12.16
CA SER A 183 8.49 2.13 -13.13
C SER A 183 8.99 2.32 -14.57
N ARG A 184 9.40 3.54 -14.93
CA ARG A 184 9.90 3.85 -16.28
C ARG A 184 11.31 3.31 -16.53
N ASP A 185 12.24 3.57 -15.60
CA ASP A 185 13.66 3.25 -15.78
C ASP A 185 13.90 1.73 -15.78
N LEU A 186 13.15 0.99 -14.97
CA LEU A 186 13.26 -0.46 -14.81
C LEU A 186 12.16 -1.24 -15.55
N GLN A 187 11.29 -0.56 -16.29
CA GLN A 187 10.15 -1.14 -17.02
C GLN A 187 9.25 -2.01 -16.10
N LEU A 188 9.02 -1.54 -14.85
CA LEU A 188 8.22 -2.24 -13.86
C LEU A 188 6.73 -1.99 -14.08
N THR A 189 5.94 -3.06 -13.96
CA THR A 189 4.51 -2.89 -13.69
C THR A 189 4.34 -2.56 -12.21
N VAL A 190 3.55 -1.53 -11.88
CA VAL A 190 3.35 -1.09 -10.50
C VAL A 190 1.87 -1.11 -10.16
N LEU A 191 1.54 -1.75 -9.05
CA LEU A 191 0.24 -1.66 -8.40
C LEU A 191 0.42 -0.93 -7.06
N PHE A 192 -0.13 0.27 -6.97
CA PHE A 192 0.08 1.20 -5.86
C PHE A 192 -1.24 1.48 -5.16
N THR A 193 -1.46 0.94 -3.96
CA THR A 193 -2.68 1.27 -3.23
C THR A 193 -2.55 2.62 -2.53
N ALA A 194 -3.58 3.44 -2.64
CA ALA A 194 -3.65 4.75 -2.00
C ALA A 194 -5.04 4.99 -1.40
N HIS A 195 -5.11 5.90 -0.44
CA HIS A 195 -6.38 6.33 0.13
C HIS A 195 -7.01 7.47 -0.65
N GLU A 196 -6.19 8.38 -1.15
CA GLU A 196 -6.61 9.60 -1.83
C GLU A 196 -6.14 9.60 -3.28
N LEU A 197 -7.06 9.94 -4.19
CA LEU A 197 -6.79 10.03 -5.62
C LEU A 197 -5.68 11.05 -5.94
N ASN A 198 -5.73 12.22 -5.28
CA ASN A 198 -4.82 13.31 -5.56
C ASN A 198 -3.34 12.97 -5.28
N GLN A 199 -3.07 12.03 -4.36
CA GLN A 199 -1.72 11.58 -4.06
C GLN A 199 -1.02 10.93 -5.26
N VAL A 200 -1.77 10.27 -6.15
CA VAL A 200 -1.21 9.48 -7.24
C VAL A 200 -1.55 10.02 -8.64
N LEU A 201 -2.38 11.06 -8.71
CA LEU A 201 -3.01 11.55 -9.94
C LEU A 201 -2.00 11.85 -11.07
N GLY A 202 -0.86 12.46 -10.73
CA GLY A 202 0.18 12.83 -11.70
C GLY A 202 1.11 11.69 -12.11
N ALA A 203 1.03 10.53 -11.44
CA ALA A 203 1.97 9.43 -11.62
C ALA A 203 1.38 8.21 -12.32
N VAL A 204 0.09 7.96 -12.17
CA VAL A 204 -0.57 6.74 -12.66
C VAL A 204 -0.94 6.85 -14.15
N ASP A 205 -0.86 5.72 -14.86
CA ASP A 205 -1.37 5.59 -16.22
C ASP A 205 -2.87 5.26 -16.20
N ARG A 206 -3.29 4.40 -15.26
CA ARG A 206 -4.68 4.01 -15.02
C ARG A 206 -4.96 3.92 -13.54
N ILE A 207 -6.23 3.93 -13.19
CA ILE A 207 -6.70 3.68 -11.82
C ILE A 207 -7.64 2.48 -11.79
N LEU A 208 -7.52 1.69 -10.73
CA LEU A 208 -8.43 0.63 -10.36
C LEU A 208 -9.19 1.07 -9.11
N TYR A 209 -10.45 1.40 -9.29
CA TYR A 209 -11.32 1.83 -8.18
C TYR A 209 -12.16 0.65 -7.68
N LEU A 210 -12.05 0.32 -6.40
CA LEU A 210 -12.77 -0.78 -5.75
C LEU A 210 -13.86 -0.23 -4.84
N GLY A 211 -15.06 -0.81 -4.89
CA GLY A 211 -16.16 -0.42 -4.03
C GLY A 211 -17.30 -1.43 -4.08
N ARG A 212 -17.91 -1.75 -2.94
CA ARG A 212 -19.08 -2.63 -2.80
C ARG A 212 -18.98 -3.98 -3.51
N GLY A 213 -17.78 -4.53 -3.56
CA GLY A 213 -17.53 -5.81 -4.24
C GLY A 213 -17.30 -5.70 -5.75
N GLU A 214 -17.40 -4.51 -6.33
CA GLU A 214 -17.16 -4.22 -7.73
C GLU A 214 -15.82 -3.53 -7.95
N ALA A 215 -15.40 -3.46 -9.22
CA ALA A 215 -14.19 -2.79 -9.66
C ALA A 215 -14.44 -1.98 -10.94
N ALA A 216 -13.74 -0.86 -11.08
CA ALA A 216 -13.65 -0.11 -12.32
C ALA A 216 -12.17 0.17 -12.61
N LEU A 217 -11.68 -0.25 -13.78
CA LEU A 217 -10.30 -0.03 -14.24
C LEU A 217 -10.33 0.80 -15.52
N GLY A 218 -9.57 1.89 -15.55
CA GLY A 218 -9.48 2.78 -16.71
C GLY A 218 -8.60 3.97 -16.44
N THR A 219 -8.53 4.91 -17.35
CA THR A 219 -7.91 6.21 -17.11
C THR A 219 -8.65 6.98 -16.02
N VAL A 220 -8.00 7.96 -15.41
CA VAL A 220 -8.63 8.85 -14.42
C VAL A 220 -9.93 9.45 -14.96
N ALA A 221 -9.93 9.87 -16.25
CA ALA A 221 -11.09 10.48 -16.89
C ALA A 221 -12.27 9.52 -17.09
N GLU A 222 -12.01 8.23 -17.27
CA GLU A 222 -13.03 7.20 -17.45
C GLU A 222 -13.63 6.73 -16.14
N VAL A 223 -12.82 6.58 -15.08
CA VAL A 223 -13.23 6.00 -13.81
C VAL A 223 -13.76 7.07 -12.84
N VAL A 224 -13.13 8.26 -12.79
CA VAL A 224 -13.52 9.33 -11.88
C VAL A 224 -14.65 10.17 -12.48
N ARG A 225 -15.82 9.53 -12.56
CA ARG A 225 -17.08 10.09 -13.05
C ARG A 225 -18.18 9.86 -12.01
N PRO A 226 -19.11 10.80 -11.85
CA PRO A 226 -20.20 10.67 -10.89
C PRO A 226 -20.94 9.32 -10.98
N GLU A 227 -21.25 8.87 -12.22
CA GLU A 227 -22.02 7.65 -12.44
C GLU A 227 -21.25 6.39 -12.01
N VAL A 228 -19.94 6.33 -12.31
CA VAL A 228 -19.07 5.19 -11.96
C VAL A 228 -18.88 5.14 -10.45
N LEU A 229 -18.51 6.28 -9.84
CA LEU A 229 -18.25 6.34 -8.41
C LEU A 229 -19.55 6.15 -7.60
N SER A 230 -20.69 6.71 -8.01
CA SER A 230 -21.97 6.50 -7.33
C SER A 230 -22.35 5.02 -7.26
N ARG A 231 -22.08 4.25 -8.33
CA ARG A 231 -22.27 2.80 -8.33
C ARG A 231 -21.35 2.11 -7.32
N LEU A 232 -20.05 2.45 -7.32
CA LEU A 232 -19.05 1.83 -6.45
C LEU A 232 -19.24 2.19 -4.97
N TYR A 233 -19.72 3.40 -4.67
CA TYR A 233 -20.04 3.83 -3.31
C TYR A 233 -21.45 3.41 -2.86
N GLY A 234 -22.38 3.25 -3.81
CA GLY A 234 -23.79 2.98 -3.55
C GLY A 234 -24.55 4.17 -2.99
N ALA A 235 -24.06 5.37 -3.24
CA ALA A 235 -24.65 6.65 -2.87
C ALA A 235 -24.37 7.66 -3.99
N PRO A 236 -25.18 8.71 -4.16
CA PRO A 236 -24.91 9.77 -5.11
C PRO A 236 -23.57 10.45 -4.79
N ILE A 237 -22.68 10.47 -5.77
CA ILE A 237 -21.35 11.06 -5.68
C ILE A 237 -21.25 12.21 -6.67
N GLU A 238 -20.71 13.33 -6.20
CA GLU A 238 -20.30 14.46 -7.01
C GLU A 238 -18.78 14.46 -7.20
N VAL A 239 -18.32 14.88 -8.38
CA VAL A 239 -16.91 15.02 -8.69
C VAL A 239 -16.64 16.45 -9.08
N VAL A 240 -15.89 17.16 -8.27
CA VAL A 240 -15.49 18.55 -8.51
C VAL A 240 -14.01 18.61 -8.85
N ARG A 241 -13.67 19.38 -9.89
CA ARG A 241 -12.29 19.57 -10.34
C ARG A 241 -11.91 21.04 -10.17
N VAL A 242 -10.88 21.31 -9.36
CA VAL A 242 -10.40 22.67 -9.09
C VAL A 242 -8.87 22.65 -9.10
N ASP A 243 -8.28 23.50 -9.91
CA ASP A 243 -6.82 23.70 -9.98
C ASP A 243 -5.99 22.39 -10.08
N GLY A 244 -6.49 21.44 -10.90
CA GLY A 244 -5.84 20.15 -11.10
C GLY A 244 -6.11 19.11 -10.00
N HIS A 245 -6.79 19.48 -8.93
CA HIS A 245 -7.26 18.55 -7.89
C HIS A 245 -8.66 18.04 -8.19
N ILE A 246 -8.93 16.80 -7.77
CA ILE A 246 -10.22 16.15 -7.90
C ILE A 246 -10.76 15.86 -6.50
N PHE A 247 -11.97 16.36 -6.23
CA PHE A 247 -12.69 16.14 -4.99
C PHE A 247 -13.87 15.23 -5.24
N VAL A 248 -13.98 14.16 -4.45
CA VAL A 248 -15.05 13.18 -4.50
C VAL A 248 -15.92 13.40 -3.27
N MET A 249 -17.17 13.82 -3.46
CA MET A 249 -18.05 14.24 -2.37
C MET A 249 -19.37 13.47 -2.39
N SER A 250 -19.92 13.20 -1.21
CA SER A 250 -21.28 12.66 -1.03
C SER A 250 -22.13 13.69 -0.29
N HIS A 251 -23.19 14.21 -0.92
CA HIS A 251 -24.11 15.18 -0.32
C HIS A 251 -23.43 16.36 0.41
N GLY A 252 -22.37 16.93 -0.20
CA GLY A 252 -21.64 18.06 0.36
C GLY A 252 -20.59 17.73 1.43
N GLN A 253 -20.30 16.44 1.67
CA GLN A 253 -19.18 16.00 2.51
C GLN A 253 -18.06 15.46 1.65
N ASP A 254 -16.83 15.84 1.97
CA ASP A 254 -15.63 15.32 1.33
C ASP A 254 -15.35 13.90 1.85
N ILE A 255 -15.56 12.88 1.02
CA ILE A 255 -15.38 11.46 1.41
C ILE A 255 -13.91 11.11 1.67
N GLU A 256 -12.97 11.85 1.07
CA GLU A 256 -11.54 11.59 1.21
C GLU A 256 -10.95 12.22 2.50
N ARG A 257 -11.65 13.16 3.17
CA ARG A 257 -11.17 13.84 4.38
C ARG A 257 -11.53 13.18 5.71
N ASP A 258 -12.35 12.14 5.73
CA ASP A 258 -12.95 11.59 6.97
C ASP A 258 -12.00 10.67 7.78
N HIS A 259 -10.69 10.89 7.71
CA HIS A 259 -9.69 10.15 8.50
C HIS A 259 -8.80 11.02 9.39
N SER A 260 -9.19 12.28 9.64
CA SER A 260 -8.55 13.05 10.69
C SER A 260 -9.09 12.60 12.05
N HIS A 261 -8.21 12.01 12.86
CA HIS A 261 -8.34 11.64 14.26
C HIS A 261 -9.41 12.44 15.02
N GLU A 262 -10.39 11.75 15.60
CA GLU A 262 -11.15 12.29 16.73
C GLU A 262 -10.13 12.67 17.81
N PRO A 263 -10.08 13.93 18.28
CA PRO A 263 -9.27 14.26 19.42
C PRO A 263 -9.87 13.57 20.65
N ASP A 264 -9.01 12.88 21.41
CA ASP A 264 -9.33 12.28 22.71
C ASP A 264 -10.19 13.23 23.52
N ARG A 265 -11.40 12.80 23.86
CA ARG A 265 -12.26 13.53 24.82
C ARG A 265 -11.53 13.53 26.16
N PRO A 266 -11.30 14.67 26.79
CA PRO A 266 -10.76 14.72 28.14
C PRO A 266 -11.70 13.96 29.09
N HIS A 267 -11.16 12.96 29.77
CA HIS A 267 -11.88 12.28 30.84
C HIS A 267 -12.14 13.29 31.95
N ASP A 268 -13.42 13.66 32.12
CA ASP A 268 -13.92 14.48 33.21
C ASP A 268 -13.82 13.69 34.51
N HIS A 269 -12.82 14.00 35.34
CA HIS A 269 -12.69 13.51 36.70
C HIS A 269 -13.47 14.42 37.64
N SER A 270 -14.79 14.40 37.56
CA SER A 270 -15.63 15.04 38.56
C SER A 270 -15.99 14.05 39.68
N GLY A 271 -15.32 14.18 40.79
CA GLY A 271 -15.87 14.21 42.16
C GLY A 271 -16.57 12.96 42.65
N HIS A 272 -15.84 12.10 43.36
CA HIS A 272 -16.46 11.32 44.46
C HIS A 272 -16.17 12.01 45.81
N PRO A 273 -17.18 12.30 46.63
CA PRO A 273 -16.97 12.85 47.99
C PRO A 273 -16.45 11.75 48.92
N HIS A 274 -15.33 12.03 49.61
CA HIS A 274 -14.81 11.24 50.73
C HIS A 274 -15.80 11.27 51.89
N VAL A 275 -16.38 10.13 52.20
CA VAL A 275 -17.07 9.88 53.49
C VAL A 275 -15.99 9.48 54.49
N GLY A 276 -15.75 10.36 55.49
CA GLY A 276 -14.86 10.10 56.60
C GLY A 276 -15.54 9.15 57.60
N HIS A 277 -14.84 8.04 57.90
CA HIS A 277 -15.14 7.23 59.07
C HIS A 277 -14.13 7.60 60.16
N GLY A 278 -14.64 8.25 61.19
CA GLY A 278 -13.92 8.45 62.46
C GLY A 278 -13.82 7.11 63.20
N HIS A 279 -12.63 6.76 63.65
CA HIS A 279 -12.43 5.73 64.68
C HIS A 279 -12.00 6.44 65.95
N ASP A 280 -12.92 6.45 66.92
CA ASP A 280 -12.62 6.68 68.34
C ASP A 280 -11.92 5.45 68.92
N HIS A 281 -10.78 5.65 69.54
CA HIS A 281 -10.21 4.70 70.49
C HIS A 281 -10.10 5.36 71.84
N ALA A 282 -10.86 4.79 72.81
CA ALA A 282 -10.58 4.86 74.21
C ALA A 282 -9.59 3.76 74.60
#